data_2a4e18cbfc171b9210eae150efa6770f
#
_entry.id   2a4e18cbfc171b9210eae150efa6770f
#
_cell.length_a   1.000
_cell.length_b   1.000
_cell.length_c   1.000
_cell.angle_alpha   90.00
_cell.angle_beta   90.00
_cell.angle_gamma   90.00
#
_symmetry.space_group_name_H-M   'P 1'
#
loop_
_entity.id
_entity.type
_entity.pdbx_description
1 polymer ?
#
loop_
_entity_poly.entity_id
_entity_poly.type
_entity_poly.pdbx_seq_one_letter_code
_entity_poly.pdbx_strand_id
1 'polypeptide(L)'
;MCSIIGPVDIVLLCKVVDNFGDIGVVYRLARALSELLDPPDLRLVVDDLEAFRSLEPLVDAGLDYQSVRGWEVFRWRETEAAEKAFRAKPPSVVIECFACGRPDWLEALLFDAPLFDDPQISARDCLLVDLEYLTAEAYAEDFHRMPSLTRSATVHKAMFLPGFTAKTGGLILDKSFMSSRARATSLEGRLELRRELLSGALAASARALPPDAAERFWTCVFTYERDYSSIVADLAAFAEGRTMGGRPCVAPRPILVLAAAGKSQACFSSAWERAGRPFPLLELPFLPQESWDRFLLASDFSIVRGEDSWSRGALAGRPFLWQAYPQDERYQMVKVEAFLERLRPHFDASAFAPLAAAYRALNDRDRDTPATAGDESVLPLLEASSSLADGFRDFADSIISLGNLAERLVATLK
;
A
#
# COMPACT_ATOMS: atom_id res chain seq x y z
N MET A 1 -24.91 -9.54 1.03
CA MET A 1 -25.40 -9.08 2.36
C MET A 1 -24.27 -9.35 3.32
N CYS A 2 -23.49 -8.31 3.73
CA CYS A 2 -22.52 -8.48 4.81
C CYS A 2 -23.27 -8.84 6.10
N SER A 3 -22.97 -9.98 6.66
CA SER A 3 -23.47 -10.34 8.00
C SER A 3 -22.78 -9.39 8.98
N ILE A 4 -23.55 -8.52 9.62
CA ILE A 4 -23.06 -7.70 10.75
C ILE A 4 -22.64 -8.71 11.83
N ILE A 5 -21.37 -8.68 12.17
CA ILE A 5 -20.79 -9.49 13.24
C ILE A 5 -21.05 -8.75 14.54
N GLY A 6 -21.49 -9.46 15.58
CA GLY A 6 -21.64 -8.89 16.92
C GLY A 6 -20.33 -8.24 17.42
N PRO A 7 -20.37 -7.51 18.54
CA PRO A 7 -19.23 -6.74 19.02
C PRO A 7 -18.04 -7.66 19.25
N VAL A 8 -17.02 -7.54 18.41
CA VAL A 8 -15.72 -8.17 18.56
C VAL A 8 -14.74 -7.07 18.92
N ASP A 9 -14.12 -7.17 20.08
CA ASP A 9 -13.09 -6.24 20.52
C ASP A 9 -11.76 -6.61 19.85
N ILE A 10 -11.25 -5.75 19.00
CA ILE A 10 -10.03 -5.95 18.23
C ILE A 10 -8.98 -4.91 18.63
N VAL A 11 -7.80 -5.38 18.96
CA VAL A 11 -6.62 -4.56 19.18
C VAL A 11 -5.67 -4.70 17.99
N LEU A 12 -5.31 -3.58 17.37
CA LEU A 12 -4.28 -3.50 16.33
C LEU A 12 -2.99 -2.98 16.95
N LEU A 13 -1.91 -3.74 16.86
CA LEU A 13 -0.59 -3.34 17.30
C LEU A 13 0.24 -2.89 16.10
N CYS A 14 0.84 -1.70 16.19
CA CYS A 14 1.69 -1.17 15.15
C CYS A 14 2.98 -0.60 15.74
N LYS A 15 4.11 -1.14 15.29
CA LYS A 15 5.43 -0.56 15.50
C LYS A 15 5.95 -0.08 14.16
N VAL A 16 6.22 1.22 14.07
CA VAL A 16 6.61 1.85 12.79
C VAL A 16 8.09 1.61 12.54
N VAL A 17 8.42 0.85 11.51
CA VAL A 17 9.80 0.54 11.10
C VAL A 17 10.14 1.25 9.80
N ASP A 18 9.23 1.26 8.81
CA ASP A 18 9.40 1.94 7.51
C ASP A 18 8.53 3.21 7.42
N ASN A 19 8.92 4.26 8.14
CA ASN A 19 8.26 5.57 8.13
C ASN A 19 6.72 5.47 8.19
N PHE A 20 6.06 5.68 7.04
CA PHE A 20 4.60 5.67 6.92
C PHE A 20 4.05 4.34 6.37
N GLY A 21 4.93 3.37 6.00
CA GLY A 21 4.50 2.12 5.37
C GLY A 21 3.62 1.30 6.31
N ASP A 22 4.15 0.94 7.46
CA ASP A 22 3.48 0.06 8.42
C ASP A 22 2.20 0.69 8.97
N ILE A 23 2.30 1.92 9.49
CA ILE A 23 1.12 2.62 10.04
C ILE A 23 0.09 2.94 8.96
N GLY A 24 0.50 3.10 7.69
CA GLY A 24 -0.40 3.31 6.56
C GLY A 24 -1.30 2.10 6.30
N VAL A 25 -0.73 0.90 6.31
CA VAL A 25 -1.51 -0.34 6.15
C VAL A 25 -2.41 -0.57 7.36
N VAL A 26 -1.90 -0.35 8.59
CA VAL A 26 -2.70 -0.50 9.82
C VAL A 26 -3.87 0.48 9.86
N TYR A 27 -3.65 1.74 9.48
CA TYR A 27 -4.70 2.75 9.39
C TYR A 27 -5.78 2.36 8.37
N ARG A 28 -5.37 1.85 7.20
CA ARG A 28 -6.28 1.35 6.17
C ARG A 28 -7.08 0.13 6.66
N LEU A 29 -6.41 -0.79 7.35
CA LEU A 29 -7.07 -1.96 7.96
C LEU A 29 -8.09 -1.54 9.01
N ALA A 30 -7.74 -0.61 9.91
CA ALA A 30 -8.66 -0.10 10.93
C ALA A 30 -9.91 0.51 10.31
N ARG A 31 -9.77 1.30 9.23
CA ARG A 31 -10.93 1.84 8.49
C ARG A 31 -11.78 0.73 7.88
N ALA A 32 -11.15 -0.25 7.23
CA ALA A 32 -11.88 -1.36 6.61
C ALA A 32 -12.62 -2.22 7.64
N LEU A 33 -12.00 -2.47 8.80
CA LEU A 33 -12.66 -3.16 9.92
C LEU A 33 -13.83 -2.36 10.47
N SER A 34 -13.68 -1.04 10.62
CA SER A 34 -14.77 -0.16 11.08
C SER A 34 -15.99 -0.16 10.17
N GLU A 35 -15.81 -0.42 8.88
CA GLU A 35 -16.91 -0.56 7.92
C GLU A 35 -17.67 -1.89 8.04
N LEU A 36 -17.07 -2.89 8.68
CA LEU A 36 -17.62 -4.25 8.83
C LEU A 36 -18.22 -4.52 10.21
N LEU A 37 -17.77 -3.77 11.22
CA LEU A 37 -18.17 -3.95 12.62
C LEU A 37 -19.19 -2.87 13.02
N ASP A 38 -20.24 -3.25 13.73
CA ASP A 38 -21.25 -2.30 14.23
C ASP A 38 -21.68 -2.70 15.66
N PRO A 39 -21.34 -1.88 16.68
CA PRO A 39 -20.39 -0.77 16.64
C PRO A 39 -18.94 -1.25 16.45
N PRO A 40 -18.08 -0.44 15.83
CA PRO A 40 -16.68 -0.78 15.73
C PRO A 40 -16.01 -0.66 17.11
N ASP A 41 -15.51 -1.77 17.62
CA ASP A 41 -14.80 -1.84 18.90
C ASP A 41 -13.33 -2.07 18.61
N LEU A 42 -12.63 -0.99 18.23
CA LEU A 42 -11.25 -1.02 17.81
C LEU A 42 -10.36 -0.24 18.75
N ARG A 43 -9.26 -0.86 19.14
CA ARG A 43 -8.17 -0.25 19.89
C ARG A 43 -6.89 -0.34 19.07
N LEU A 44 -6.18 0.77 18.95
CA LEU A 44 -4.88 0.83 18.27
C LEU A 44 -3.81 1.12 19.32
N VAL A 45 -2.74 0.34 19.33
CA VAL A 45 -1.56 0.58 20.17
C VAL A 45 -0.40 0.86 19.24
N VAL A 46 0.10 2.11 19.25
CA VAL A 46 1.05 2.63 18.25
C VAL A 46 2.26 3.23 18.96
N ASP A 47 3.46 2.95 18.44
CA ASP A 47 4.70 3.48 19.00
C ASP A 47 5.02 4.90 18.50
N ASP A 48 4.81 5.17 17.21
CA ASP A 48 5.03 6.49 16.59
C ASP A 48 3.72 7.18 16.22
N LEU A 49 3.19 7.95 17.18
CA LEU A 49 1.97 8.74 16.96
C LEU A 49 2.19 9.97 16.07
N GLU A 50 3.43 10.43 15.85
CA GLU A 50 3.74 11.49 14.89
C GLU A 50 3.59 10.98 13.45
N ALA A 51 4.09 9.78 13.18
CA ALA A 51 3.86 9.13 11.89
C ALA A 51 2.36 8.90 11.67
N PHE A 52 1.62 8.47 12.69
CA PHE A 52 0.18 8.29 12.58
C PHE A 52 -0.56 9.60 12.33
N ARG A 53 -0.20 10.69 13.03
CA ARG A 53 -0.76 12.02 12.83
C ARG A 53 -0.60 12.53 11.40
N SER A 54 0.49 12.17 10.76
CA SER A 54 0.71 12.55 9.35
C SER A 54 -0.31 11.93 8.39
N LEU A 55 -0.89 10.77 8.73
CA LEU A 55 -1.94 10.11 7.96
C LEU A 55 -3.35 10.48 8.44
N GLU A 56 -3.53 10.65 9.74
CA GLU A 56 -4.79 11.02 10.39
C GLU A 56 -4.59 12.26 11.26
N PRO A 57 -4.88 13.46 10.71
CA PRO A 57 -4.63 14.72 11.40
C PRO A 57 -5.39 14.93 12.73
N LEU A 58 -6.41 14.11 13.02
CA LEU A 58 -7.12 14.14 14.29
C LEU A 58 -6.32 13.51 15.43
N VAL A 59 -5.24 12.81 15.15
CA VAL A 59 -4.34 12.23 16.16
C VAL A 59 -3.51 13.32 16.80
N ASP A 60 -3.54 13.39 18.13
CA ASP A 60 -2.63 14.21 18.94
C ASP A 60 -1.47 13.33 19.44
N ALA A 61 -0.30 13.54 18.87
CA ALA A 61 0.88 12.77 19.24
C ALA A 61 1.42 13.08 20.65
N GLY A 62 0.91 14.10 21.32
CA GLY A 62 1.24 14.43 22.71
C GLY A 62 0.48 13.60 23.76
N LEU A 63 -0.62 12.95 23.36
CA LEU A 63 -1.48 12.19 24.26
C LEU A 63 -1.08 10.72 24.36
N ASP A 64 -1.20 10.15 25.56
CA ASP A 64 -0.99 8.72 25.78
C ASP A 64 -2.25 7.87 25.45
N TYR A 65 -3.42 8.52 25.51
CA TYR A 65 -4.73 7.96 25.17
C TYR A 65 -5.62 9.01 24.52
N GLN A 66 -6.35 8.62 23.50
CA GLN A 66 -7.30 9.48 22.81
C GLN A 66 -8.35 8.66 22.05
N SER A 67 -9.50 9.27 21.73
CA SER A 67 -10.48 8.68 20.83
C SER A 67 -10.41 9.37 19.47
N VAL A 68 -10.16 8.62 18.42
CA VAL A 68 -10.06 9.11 17.04
C VAL A 68 -10.95 8.24 16.16
N ARG A 69 -11.85 8.84 15.39
CA ARG A 69 -12.82 8.13 14.51
C ARG A 69 -13.68 7.08 15.24
N GLY A 70 -13.84 7.19 16.56
CA GLY A 70 -14.51 6.17 17.37
C GLY A 70 -13.61 5.01 17.80
N TRP A 71 -12.33 5.03 17.45
CA TRP A 71 -11.33 4.09 17.94
C TRP A 71 -10.68 4.62 19.21
N GLU A 72 -10.25 3.71 20.08
CA GLU A 72 -9.38 4.05 21.18
C GLU A 72 -7.92 3.91 20.74
N VAL A 73 -7.14 4.98 20.83
CA VAL A 73 -5.74 5.02 20.42
C VAL A 73 -4.86 5.17 21.65
N PHE A 74 -3.95 4.23 21.83
CA PHE A 74 -3.01 4.17 22.95
C PHE A 74 -1.58 4.26 22.44
N ARG A 75 -0.72 4.86 23.25
CA ARG A 75 0.72 4.82 23.03
C ARG A 75 1.27 3.42 23.38
N TRP A 76 2.30 3.00 22.68
CA TRP A 76 2.94 1.67 22.86
C TRP A 76 3.48 1.43 24.28
N ARG A 77 4.05 2.46 24.89
CA ARG A 77 4.56 2.34 26.26
C ARG A 77 3.44 2.10 27.27
N GLU A 78 3.79 1.52 28.40
CA GLU A 78 2.89 1.37 29.53
C GLU A 78 2.41 2.74 30.03
N THR A 79 1.11 2.87 30.20
CA THR A 79 0.46 4.07 30.73
C THR A 79 -0.69 3.67 31.64
N GLU A 80 -1.02 4.50 32.63
CA GLU A 80 -2.16 4.27 33.52
C GLU A 80 -3.48 4.10 32.73
N ALA A 81 -3.64 4.87 31.66
CA ALA A 81 -4.81 4.77 30.79
C ALA A 81 -4.91 3.42 30.08
N ALA A 82 -3.80 2.93 29.52
CA ALA A 82 -3.75 1.62 28.87
C ALA A 82 -4.02 0.50 29.87
N GLU A 83 -3.33 0.49 31.02
CA GLU A 83 -3.51 -0.51 32.05
C GLU A 83 -4.97 -0.57 32.52
N LYS A 84 -5.56 0.57 32.85
CA LYS A 84 -6.95 0.67 33.29
C LYS A 84 -7.93 0.17 32.22
N ALA A 85 -7.76 0.60 30.96
CA ALA A 85 -8.68 0.24 29.88
C ALA A 85 -8.61 -1.27 29.56
N PHE A 86 -7.41 -1.82 29.48
CA PHE A 86 -7.20 -3.23 29.12
C PHE A 86 -7.51 -4.20 30.26
N ARG A 87 -7.35 -3.78 31.53
CA ARG A 87 -7.85 -4.57 32.68
C ARG A 87 -9.36 -4.58 32.77
N ALA A 88 -10.01 -3.43 32.51
CA ALA A 88 -11.48 -3.34 32.52
C ALA A 88 -12.11 -4.13 31.37
N LYS A 89 -11.43 -4.21 30.23
CA LYS A 89 -11.88 -4.91 29.04
C LYS A 89 -10.71 -5.62 28.36
N PRO A 90 -10.41 -6.86 28.75
CA PRO A 90 -9.36 -7.66 28.12
C PRO A 90 -9.69 -7.92 26.64
N PRO A 91 -8.68 -7.89 25.75
CA PRO A 91 -8.90 -8.11 24.32
C PRO A 91 -9.31 -9.55 24.04
N SER A 92 -10.30 -9.73 23.17
CA SER A 92 -10.62 -11.03 22.58
C SER A 92 -9.77 -11.34 21.34
N VAL A 93 -9.31 -10.30 20.65
CA VAL A 93 -8.46 -10.42 19.48
C VAL A 93 -7.35 -9.37 19.54
N VAL A 94 -6.12 -9.79 19.32
CA VAL A 94 -4.95 -8.93 19.15
C VAL A 94 -4.30 -9.24 17.81
N ILE A 95 -4.16 -8.24 16.97
CA ILE A 95 -3.52 -8.34 15.66
C ILE A 95 -2.14 -7.68 15.76
N GLU A 96 -1.10 -8.49 15.71
CA GLU A 96 0.29 -8.06 15.60
C GLU A 96 0.61 -7.79 14.15
N CYS A 97 0.72 -6.51 13.79
CA CYS A 97 1.02 -6.16 12.41
C CYS A 97 2.53 -6.20 12.16
N PHE A 98 2.93 -6.99 11.13
CA PHE A 98 4.32 -7.04 10.63
C PHE A 98 5.34 -7.52 11.66
N ALA A 99 4.98 -8.56 12.38
CA ALA A 99 5.81 -9.15 13.44
C ALA A 99 6.31 -8.09 14.46
N CYS A 100 5.52 -7.04 14.73
CA CYS A 100 5.91 -5.95 15.61
C CYS A 100 6.06 -6.39 17.09
N GLY A 101 5.58 -7.59 17.43
CA GLY A 101 5.50 -8.06 18.80
C GLY A 101 4.45 -7.31 19.61
N ARG A 102 4.57 -7.37 20.92
CA ARG A 102 3.67 -6.74 21.88
C ARG A 102 4.47 -5.88 22.86
N PRO A 103 3.91 -4.77 23.38
CA PRO A 103 4.53 -4.09 24.51
C PRO A 103 4.52 -4.98 25.76
N ASP A 104 5.54 -4.86 26.61
CA ASP A 104 5.75 -5.74 27.78
C ASP A 104 4.54 -5.78 28.71
N TRP A 105 3.85 -4.65 28.89
CA TRP A 105 2.65 -4.58 29.72
C TRP A 105 1.48 -5.41 29.15
N LEU A 106 1.33 -5.47 27.81
CA LEU A 106 0.29 -6.26 27.17
C LEU A 106 0.69 -7.74 27.14
N GLU A 107 1.97 -8.05 26.95
CA GLU A 107 2.50 -9.40 27.06
C GLU A 107 2.24 -9.99 28.47
N ALA A 108 2.55 -9.21 29.52
CA ALA A 108 2.26 -9.60 30.91
C ALA A 108 0.76 -9.76 31.15
N LEU A 109 -0.05 -8.86 30.58
CA LEU A 109 -1.50 -8.95 30.66
C LEU A 109 -2.06 -10.26 30.05
N LEU A 110 -1.55 -10.69 28.92
CA LEU A 110 -2.06 -11.87 28.20
C LEU A 110 -1.54 -13.19 28.77
N PHE A 111 -0.34 -13.22 29.38
CA PHE A 111 0.35 -14.47 29.66
C PHE A 111 0.76 -14.68 31.13
N ASP A 112 1.02 -13.62 31.90
CA ASP A 112 1.75 -13.76 33.17
C ASP A 112 0.88 -13.45 34.39
N ALA A 113 -0.30 -12.88 34.22
CA ALA A 113 -1.11 -12.57 35.36
C ALA A 113 -2.16 -13.66 35.64
N PRO A 114 -2.44 -13.97 36.93
CA PRO A 114 -3.79 -14.30 37.35
C PRO A 114 -4.58 -12.98 37.22
N LEU A 115 -4.98 -12.69 35.99
CA LEU A 115 -5.09 -11.34 35.43
C LEU A 115 -6.26 -10.56 35.94
N PHE A 116 -7.22 -11.22 36.53
CA PHE A 116 -8.47 -10.61 36.90
C PHE A 116 -8.95 -11.25 38.21
N ASP A 117 -9.25 -10.42 39.16
CA ASP A 117 -9.99 -10.83 40.35
C ASP A 117 -11.37 -11.44 40.00
N ASP A 118 -11.77 -11.31 38.72
CA ASP A 118 -12.98 -11.94 38.17
C ASP A 118 -12.61 -13.22 37.39
N PRO A 119 -12.95 -14.43 37.92
CA PRO A 119 -12.69 -15.69 37.25
C PRO A 119 -13.34 -15.86 35.88
N GLN A 120 -14.41 -15.11 35.56
CA GLN A 120 -15.07 -15.15 34.26
C GLN A 120 -14.28 -14.38 33.18
N ILE A 121 -13.47 -13.41 33.60
CA ILE A 121 -12.61 -12.64 32.71
C ILE A 121 -11.29 -13.40 32.46
N SER A 122 -10.72 -14.04 33.50
CA SER A 122 -9.46 -14.79 33.39
C SER A 122 -9.58 -16.07 32.55
N ALA A 123 -10.79 -16.55 32.26
CA ALA A 123 -11.06 -17.72 31.42
C ALA A 123 -11.36 -17.35 29.94
N ARG A 124 -11.27 -16.08 29.54
CA ARG A 124 -11.55 -15.67 28.15
C ARG A 124 -10.42 -16.08 27.21
N ASP A 125 -10.82 -16.73 26.13
CA ASP A 125 -9.93 -16.99 25.02
C ASP A 125 -9.55 -15.70 24.32
N CYS A 126 -8.26 -15.54 24.00
CA CYS A 126 -7.75 -14.45 23.17
C CYS A 126 -7.10 -15.04 21.92
N LEU A 127 -7.45 -14.53 20.74
CA LEU A 127 -6.78 -14.88 19.51
C LEU A 127 -5.72 -13.82 19.17
N LEU A 128 -4.47 -14.25 19.12
CA LEU A 128 -3.37 -13.48 18.53
C LEU A 128 -3.32 -13.77 17.03
N VAL A 129 -3.36 -12.76 16.23
CA VAL A 129 -3.18 -12.86 14.78
C VAL A 129 -1.86 -12.20 14.39
N ASP A 130 -0.94 -12.97 13.84
CA ASP A 130 0.27 -12.45 13.21
C ASP A 130 -0.08 -12.01 11.79
N LEU A 131 -0.34 -10.73 11.61
CA LEU A 131 -0.59 -10.16 10.29
C LEU A 131 0.75 -9.84 9.62
N GLU A 132 1.13 -10.67 8.69
CA GLU A 132 2.38 -10.55 7.94
C GLU A 132 2.31 -9.50 6.82
N TYR A 133 3.48 -9.18 6.28
CA TYR A 133 3.60 -8.33 5.10
C TYR A 133 2.94 -8.96 3.87
N LEU A 134 2.47 -8.12 2.95
CA LEU A 134 1.96 -8.57 1.66
C LEU A 134 3.06 -9.31 0.89
N THR A 135 2.75 -10.49 0.40
CA THR A 135 3.67 -11.24 -0.45
C THR A 135 2.95 -11.93 -1.61
N ALA A 136 3.69 -12.10 -2.72
CA ALA A 136 3.27 -12.91 -3.86
C ALA A 136 3.89 -14.33 -3.83
N GLU A 137 4.78 -14.58 -2.88
CA GLU A 137 5.55 -15.82 -2.77
C GLU A 137 4.65 -17.00 -2.39
N ALA A 138 4.98 -18.18 -2.91
CA ALA A 138 4.13 -19.38 -2.77
C ALA A 138 3.99 -19.86 -1.31
N TYR A 139 5.01 -19.66 -0.47
CA TYR A 139 4.96 -20.09 0.93
C TYR A 139 3.77 -19.48 1.69
N ALA A 140 3.30 -18.30 1.28
CA ALA A 140 2.16 -17.64 1.93
C ALA A 140 0.90 -18.51 1.92
N GLU A 141 0.74 -19.37 0.91
CA GLU A 141 -0.42 -20.27 0.80
C GLU A 141 -0.39 -21.38 1.85
N ASP A 142 0.81 -21.85 2.22
CA ASP A 142 0.99 -22.94 3.18
C ASP A 142 0.95 -22.41 4.64
N PHE A 143 1.42 -21.18 4.85
CA PHE A 143 1.50 -20.60 6.20
C PHE A 143 0.25 -19.80 6.59
N HIS A 144 -0.59 -19.41 5.63
CA HIS A 144 -1.83 -18.69 5.94
C HIS A 144 -2.76 -19.51 6.83
N ARG A 145 -3.16 -18.93 7.97
CA ARG A 145 -3.94 -19.55 9.04
C ARG A 145 -3.25 -20.71 9.78
N MET A 146 -1.96 -20.87 9.61
CA MET A 146 -1.24 -21.87 10.35
C MET A 146 -1.20 -21.48 11.83
N PRO A 147 -1.61 -22.37 12.75
CA PRO A 147 -1.53 -22.10 14.18
C PRO A 147 -0.08 -22.11 14.66
N SER A 148 0.20 -21.26 15.63
CA SER A 148 1.49 -21.20 16.33
C SER A 148 1.30 -21.56 17.80
N LEU A 149 2.33 -22.14 18.42
CA LEU A 149 2.31 -22.48 19.84
C LEU A 149 2.42 -21.19 20.67
N THR A 150 1.66 -21.16 21.78
CA THR A 150 1.79 -20.15 22.84
C THR A 150 2.07 -20.83 24.17
N ARG A 151 2.46 -20.05 25.17
CA ARG A 151 2.67 -20.55 26.55
C ARG A 151 1.39 -20.54 27.42
N SER A 152 0.24 -20.24 26.82
CA SER A 152 -1.06 -20.15 27.49
C SER A 152 -2.05 -21.14 26.87
N ALA A 153 -2.95 -21.67 27.70
CA ALA A 153 -4.05 -22.52 27.23
C ALA A 153 -5.23 -21.71 26.67
N THR A 154 -5.33 -20.41 27.01
CA THR A 154 -6.42 -19.53 26.62
C THR A 154 -6.00 -18.49 25.57
N VAL A 155 -4.71 -18.42 25.22
CA VAL A 155 -4.22 -17.54 24.15
C VAL A 155 -3.81 -18.39 22.97
N HIS A 156 -4.56 -18.30 21.90
CA HIS A 156 -4.31 -18.98 20.63
C HIS A 156 -3.61 -18.04 19.66
N LYS A 157 -2.70 -18.56 18.84
CA LYS A 157 -1.99 -17.74 17.84
C LYS A 157 -2.12 -18.38 16.47
N ALA A 158 -2.36 -17.55 15.45
CA ALA A 158 -2.37 -17.97 14.05
C ALA A 158 -1.73 -16.90 13.16
N MET A 159 -1.10 -17.34 12.09
CA MET A 159 -0.54 -16.47 11.06
C MET A 159 -1.64 -16.02 10.08
N PHE A 160 -1.57 -14.78 9.62
CA PHE A 160 -2.45 -14.26 8.58
C PHE A 160 -1.61 -13.55 7.51
N LEU A 161 -1.50 -14.17 6.34
CA LEU A 161 -0.65 -13.69 5.26
C LEU A 161 -1.50 -13.03 4.16
N PRO A 162 -1.41 -11.69 3.99
CA PRO A 162 -1.94 -11.01 2.81
C PRO A 162 -1.28 -11.55 1.54
N GLY A 163 -2.02 -11.58 0.43
CA GLY A 163 -1.46 -12.12 -0.81
C GLY A 163 -2.46 -12.10 -1.97
N PHE A 164 -2.04 -12.64 -3.09
CA PHE A 164 -2.71 -12.52 -4.39
C PHE A 164 -3.48 -13.78 -4.80
N THR A 165 -3.72 -14.73 -3.89
CA THR A 165 -4.39 -16.00 -4.21
C THR A 165 -5.56 -16.30 -3.30
N ALA A 166 -6.42 -17.22 -3.69
CA ALA A 166 -7.56 -17.67 -2.89
C ALA A 166 -7.15 -18.31 -1.55
N LYS A 167 -5.91 -18.81 -1.45
CA LYS A 167 -5.36 -19.46 -0.26
C LYS A 167 -4.65 -18.49 0.70
N THR A 168 -4.59 -17.20 0.39
CA THR A 168 -4.00 -16.14 1.23
C THR A 168 -5.07 -15.20 1.76
N GLY A 169 -4.68 -14.21 2.57
CA GLY A 169 -5.58 -13.23 3.17
C GLY A 169 -6.24 -12.26 2.19
N GLY A 170 -5.77 -12.18 0.95
CA GLY A 170 -6.23 -11.18 -0.03
C GLY A 170 -5.67 -9.79 0.24
N LEU A 171 -6.31 -8.76 -0.32
CA LEU A 171 -5.96 -7.36 -0.17
C LEU A 171 -7.07 -6.57 0.51
N ILE A 172 -6.73 -5.41 1.10
CA ILE A 172 -7.73 -4.51 1.70
C ILE A 172 -8.50 -3.81 0.59
N LEU A 173 -9.82 -4.02 0.56
CA LEU A 173 -10.76 -3.41 -0.39
C LEU A 173 -11.64 -2.42 0.37
N ASP A 174 -11.14 -1.20 0.61
CA ASP A 174 -11.96 -0.17 1.24
C ASP A 174 -12.96 0.46 0.26
N LYS A 175 -14.12 0.88 0.77
CA LYS A 175 -15.24 1.38 -0.05
C LYS A 175 -14.87 2.61 -0.86
N SER A 176 -14.06 3.51 -0.30
CA SER A 176 -13.68 4.76 -0.96
C SER A 176 -12.80 4.49 -2.19
N PHE A 177 -11.83 3.57 -2.05
CA PHE A 177 -11.01 3.12 -3.17
C PHE A 177 -11.85 2.44 -4.26
N MET A 178 -12.71 1.49 -3.88
CA MET A 178 -13.55 0.75 -4.82
C MET A 178 -14.52 1.66 -5.57
N SER A 179 -15.10 2.66 -4.90
CA SER A 179 -15.93 3.67 -5.54
C SER A 179 -15.16 4.52 -6.54
N SER A 180 -13.98 5.00 -6.16
CA SER A 180 -13.09 5.77 -7.05
C SER A 180 -12.60 4.94 -8.24
N ARG A 181 -12.28 3.64 -8.00
CA ARG A 181 -11.90 2.69 -9.05
C ARG A 181 -13.03 2.50 -10.06
N ALA A 182 -14.25 2.31 -9.60
CA ALA A 182 -15.40 2.14 -10.48
C ALA A 182 -15.60 3.36 -11.42
N ARG A 183 -15.41 4.59 -10.90
CA ARG A 183 -15.42 5.81 -11.73
C ARG A 183 -14.26 5.83 -12.74
N ALA A 184 -13.06 5.43 -12.32
CA ALA A 184 -11.84 5.46 -13.14
C ALA A 184 -11.79 4.37 -14.23
N THR A 185 -12.74 3.44 -14.28
CA THR A 185 -12.80 2.42 -15.35
C THR A 185 -13.07 3.03 -16.73
N SER A 186 -13.89 4.08 -16.81
CA SER A 186 -14.15 4.83 -18.04
C SER A 186 -13.12 5.95 -18.25
N LEU A 187 -12.88 6.33 -19.50
CA LEU A 187 -12.04 7.50 -19.83
C LEU A 187 -12.65 8.79 -19.27
N GLU A 188 -13.97 8.96 -19.41
CA GLU A 188 -14.68 10.14 -18.92
C GLU A 188 -14.53 10.29 -17.40
N GLY A 189 -14.81 9.22 -16.63
CA GLY A 189 -14.67 9.24 -15.18
C GLY A 189 -13.23 9.51 -14.72
N ARG A 190 -12.21 9.05 -15.48
CA ARG A 190 -10.82 9.40 -15.20
C ARG A 190 -10.53 10.89 -15.44
N LEU A 191 -11.02 11.42 -16.53
CA LEU A 191 -10.84 12.85 -16.84
C LEU A 191 -11.54 13.73 -15.80
N GLU A 192 -12.73 13.35 -15.34
CA GLU A 192 -13.40 14.04 -14.24
C GLU A 192 -12.57 13.97 -12.96
N LEU A 193 -12.07 12.78 -12.60
CA LEU A 193 -11.22 12.58 -11.43
C LEU A 193 -9.95 13.45 -11.49
N ARG A 194 -9.32 13.56 -12.67
CA ARG A 194 -8.15 14.44 -12.90
C ARG A 194 -8.48 15.91 -12.70
N ARG A 195 -9.61 16.37 -13.25
CA ARG A 195 -10.06 17.77 -13.09
C ARG A 195 -10.35 18.08 -11.61
N GLU A 196 -11.00 17.17 -10.89
CA GLU A 196 -11.23 17.32 -9.45
C GLU A 196 -9.90 17.43 -8.68
N LEU A 197 -8.93 16.55 -8.96
CA LEU A 197 -7.61 16.55 -8.31
C LEU A 197 -6.84 17.85 -8.59
N LEU A 198 -6.87 18.34 -9.82
CA LEU A 198 -6.17 19.58 -10.21
C LEU A 198 -6.87 20.84 -9.67
N SER A 199 -8.20 20.82 -9.48
CA SER A 199 -8.96 21.97 -8.95
C SER A 199 -9.08 21.99 -7.42
N GLY A 200 -8.75 20.87 -6.74
CA GLY A 200 -8.84 20.73 -5.28
C GLY A 200 -7.59 21.23 -4.55
N ALA A 201 -7.05 20.38 -3.68
CA ALA A 201 -5.89 20.69 -2.82
C ALA A 201 -4.63 21.14 -3.58
N LEU A 202 -4.53 20.83 -4.88
CA LEU A 202 -3.41 21.18 -5.75
C LEU A 202 -3.66 22.40 -6.64
N ALA A 203 -4.78 23.10 -6.49
CA ALA A 203 -5.15 24.21 -7.38
C ALA A 203 -4.05 25.27 -7.50
N ALA A 204 -3.31 25.56 -6.43
CA ALA A 204 -2.20 26.51 -6.45
C ALA A 204 -1.04 26.04 -7.33
N SER A 205 -0.59 24.79 -7.16
CA SER A 205 0.49 24.15 -7.93
C SER A 205 0.05 23.89 -9.38
N ALA A 206 -1.22 23.56 -9.59
CA ALA A 206 -1.78 23.28 -10.92
C ALA A 206 -1.89 24.53 -11.82
N ARG A 207 -1.84 25.75 -11.26
CA ARG A 207 -1.87 27.00 -12.06
C ARG A 207 -0.71 27.14 -13.04
N ALA A 208 0.43 26.49 -12.77
CA ALA A 208 1.59 26.51 -13.64
C ALA A 208 1.53 25.43 -14.74
N LEU A 209 0.53 24.55 -14.71
CA LEU A 209 0.36 23.47 -15.67
C LEU A 209 -0.30 23.96 -16.96
N PRO A 210 -0.08 23.25 -18.08
CA PRO A 210 -0.80 23.51 -19.33
C PRO A 210 -2.31 23.38 -19.15
N PRO A 211 -3.12 24.14 -19.93
CA PRO A 211 -4.58 24.09 -19.86
C PRO A 211 -5.17 22.68 -20.11
N ASP A 212 -4.48 21.86 -20.88
CA ASP A 212 -4.84 20.48 -21.23
C ASP A 212 -4.27 19.44 -20.25
N ALA A 213 -3.87 19.84 -19.05
CA ALA A 213 -3.21 18.97 -18.08
C ALA A 213 -4.03 17.72 -17.76
N ALA A 214 -5.36 17.79 -17.68
CA ALA A 214 -6.22 16.66 -17.39
C ALA A 214 -6.27 15.62 -18.53
N GLU A 215 -6.13 16.07 -19.78
CA GLU A 215 -6.19 15.26 -20.99
C GLU A 215 -4.86 14.58 -21.34
N ARG A 216 -3.75 15.01 -20.71
CA ARG A 216 -2.42 14.46 -20.93
C ARG A 216 -2.32 13.03 -20.43
N PHE A 217 -1.31 12.30 -20.91
CA PHE A 217 -0.94 10.99 -20.34
C PHE A 217 -0.28 11.21 -18.98
N TRP A 218 -0.93 10.73 -17.91
CA TRP A 218 -0.44 10.90 -16.56
C TRP A 218 0.48 9.75 -16.16
N THR A 219 1.70 10.09 -15.75
CA THR A 219 2.66 9.16 -15.15
C THR A 219 2.91 9.53 -13.71
N CYS A 220 2.61 8.61 -12.79
CA CYS A 220 2.88 8.80 -11.37
C CYS A 220 4.20 8.13 -10.99
N VAL A 221 5.09 8.86 -10.29
CA VAL A 221 6.39 8.34 -9.83
C VAL A 221 6.49 8.47 -8.33
N PHE A 222 6.62 7.32 -7.66
CA PHE A 222 6.84 7.18 -6.24
C PHE A 222 7.76 5.98 -5.99
N THR A 223 9.06 6.23 -5.81
CA THR A 223 10.09 5.18 -5.71
C THR A 223 11.02 5.42 -4.54
N TYR A 224 11.95 4.51 -4.26
CA TYR A 224 13.10 4.78 -3.42
C TYR A 224 14.09 5.69 -4.15
N GLU A 225 14.99 6.34 -3.41
CA GLU A 225 16.02 7.21 -3.99
C GLU A 225 16.86 6.45 -5.02
N ARG A 226 17.06 7.09 -6.17
CA ARG A 226 17.81 6.53 -7.30
C ARG A 226 18.26 7.61 -8.28
N ASP A 227 19.10 7.28 -9.24
CA ASP A 227 19.28 8.09 -10.44
C ASP A 227 18.07 7.93 -11.38
N TYR A 228 17.49 9.03 -11.77
CA TYR A 228 16.32 9.08 -12.66
C TYR A 228 16.66 9.47 -14.09
N SER A 229 17.93 9.61 -14.43
CA SER A 229 18.33 10.13 -15.75
C SER A 229 17.76 9.30 -16.90
N SER A 230 17.77 7.96 -16.79
CA SER A 230 17.19 7.06 -17.78
C SER A 230 15.67 7.18 -17.86
N ILE A 231 14.98 7.18 -16.72
CA ILE A 231 13.52 7.29 -16.65
C ILE A 231 13.06 8.64 -17.23
N VAL A 232 13.75 9.73 -16.89
CA VAL A 232 13.45 11.06 -17.45
C VAL A 232 13.68 11.11 -18.95
N ALA A 233 14.75 10.49 -19.44
CA ALA A 233 15.03 10.40 -20.88
C ALA A 233 13.95 9.61 -21.63
N ASP A 234 13.48 8.50 -21.07
CA ASP A 234 12.41 7.68 -21.63
C ASP A 234 11.06 8.40 -21.68
N LEU A 235 10.72 9.09 -20.59
CA LEU A 235 9.52 9.92 -20.52
C LEU A 235 9.56 11.06 -21.55
N ALA A 236 10.73 11.69 -21.74
CA ALA A 236 10.92 12.71 -22.76
C ALA A 236 10.79 12.13 -24.18
N ALA A 237 11.41 10.98 -24.43
CA ALA A 237 11.31 10.29 -25.73
C ALA A 237 9.87 9.89 -26.04
N PHE A 238 9.12 9.38 -25.06
CA PHE A 238 7.71 9.06 -25.20
C PHE A 238 6.86 10.31 -25.49
N ALA A 239 7.10 11.40 -24.79
CA ALA A 239 6.40 12.67 -25.02
C ALA A 239 6.61 13.20 -26.43
N GLU A 240 7.81 13.03 -27.00
CA GLU A 240 8.21 13.46 -28.33
C GLU A 240 7.88 12.44 -29.44
N GLY A 241 7.43 11.24 -29.10
CA GLY A 241 7.16 10.15 -30.06
C GLY A 241 8.43 9.53 -30.65
N ARG A 242 9.55 9.57 -29.89
CA ARG A 242 10.84 8.93 -30.29
C ARG A 242 10.97 7.52 -29.71
N THR A 243 11.56 6.62 -30.48
CA THR A 243 11.96 5.28 -30.00
C THR A 243 13.37 5.28 -29.45
N MET A 244 13.79 4.17 -28.81
CA MET A 244 15.17 3.92 -28.36
C MET A 244 16.26 4.04 -29.46
N GLY A 245 15.94 4.25 -30.70
CA GLY A 245 16.88 4.49 -31.79
C GLY A 245 16.80 5.90 -32.39
N GLY A 246 16.08 6.82 -31.74
CA GLY A 246 15.92 8.20 -32.21
C GLY A 246 15.05 8.35 -33.45
N ARG A 247 14.39 7.27 -33.92
CA ARG A 247 13.47 7.31 -35.06
C ARG A 247 12.04 7.61 -34.58
N PRO A 248 11.26 8.44 -35.29
CA PRO A 248 9.84 8.61 -34.99
C PRO A 248 9.12 7.26 -35.16
N CYS A 249 8.46 6.77 -34.13
CA CYS A 249 7.72 5.50 -34.18
C CYS A 249 6.26 5.64 -33.81
N VAL A 250 5.94 6.61 -32.98
CA VAL A 250 4.59 6.84 -32.47
C VAL A 250 4.31 8.35 -32.57
N ALA A 251 3.06 8.73 -32.71
CA ALA A 251 2.70 10.17 -32.62
C ALA A 251 3.10 10.74 -31.24
N PRO A 252 3.63 11.98 -31.17
CA PRO A 252 3.91 12.63 -29.91
C PRO A 252 2.70 12.56 -28.97
N ARG A 253 2.96 12.21 -27.72
CA ARG A 253 1.90 12.06 -26.72
C ARG A 253 2.16 13.04 -25.57
N PRO A 254 1.38 14.11 -25.43
CA PRO A 254 1.55 15.02 -24.31
C PRO A 254 1.44 14.29 -22.98
N ILE A 255 2.44 14.43 -22.13
CA ILE A 255 2.48 13.80 -20.80
C ILE A 255 2.39 14.83 -19.69
N LEU A 256 1.97 14.40 -18.51
CA LEU A 256 2.13 15.08 -17.24
C LEU A 256 2.71 14.09 -16.24
N VAL A 257 3.84 14.43 -15.65
CA VAL A 257 4.45 13.59 -14.62
C VAL A 257 4.08 14.13 -13.24
N LEU A 258 3.69 13.20 -12.36
CA LEU A 258 3.31 13.45 -10.97
C LEU A 258 4.39 12.82 -10.09
N ALA A 259 5.23 13.65 -9.46
CA ALA A 259 6.25 13.17 -8.52
C ALA A 259 5.69 13.21 -7.09
N ALA A 260 5.53 12.04 -6.48
CA ALA A 260 5.03 11.94 -5.12
C ALA A 260 6.01 12.50 -4.09
N ALA A 261 5.48 13.07 -3.01
CA ALA A 261 6.30 13.55 -1.89
C ALA A 261 7.16 12.43 -1.29
N GLY A 262 8.35 12.79 -0.85
CA GLY A 262 9.31 11.88 -0.24
C GLY A 262 10.73 12.13 -0.73
N LYS A 263 11.68 11.33 -0.24
CA LYS A 263 13.11 11.51 -0.55
C LYS A 263 13.42 11.43 -2.05
N SER A 264 12.70 10.59 -2.79
CA SER A 264 12.88 10.41 -4.23
C SER A 264 12.42 11.60 -5.06
N GLN A 265 11.52 12.46 -4.57
CA GLN A 265 10.99 13.61 -5.32
C GLN A 265 12.11 14.58 -5.72
N ALA A 266 12.96 14.96 -4.78
CA ALA A 266 14.08 15.86 -5.05
C ALA A 266 15.08 15.28 -6.08
N CYS A 267 15.34 13.96 -6.01
CA CYS A 267 16.21 13.28 -6.97
C CYS A 267 15.60 13.28 -8.38
N PHE A 268 14.28 13.05 -8.48
CA PHE A 268 13.55 13.11 -9.75
C PHE A 268 13.58 14.52 -10.35
N SER A 269 13.22 15.53 -9.54
CA SER A 269 13.21 16.93 -9.98
C SER A 269 14.58 17.40 -10.46
N SER A 270 15.66 17.00 -9.74
CA SER A 270 17.04 17.31 -10.17
C SER A 270 17.39 16.66 -11.51
N ALA A 271 16.99 15.42 -11.76
CA ALA A 271 17.21 14.77 -13.05
C ALA A 271 16.41 15.44 -14.19
N TRP A 272 15.16 15.79 -13.92
CA TRP A 272 14.30 16.51 -14.84
C TRP A 272 14.85 17.91 -15.20
N GLU A 273 15.39 18.65 -14.21
CA GLU A 273 16.04 19.95 -14.46
C GLU A 273 17.31 19.79 -15.29
N ARG A 274 18.18 18.82 -14.99
CA ARG A 274 19.37 18.53 -15.79
C ARG A 274 19.05 18.17 -17.23
N ALA A 275 17.90 17.52 -17.46
CA ALA A 275 17.42 17.19 -18.79
C ALA A 275 16.78 18.38 -19.53
N GLY A 276 16.77 19.59 -18.95
CA GLY A 276 16.20 20.78 -19.55
C GLY A 276 14.68 20.90 -19.43
N ARG A 277 14.07 20.23 -18.44
CA ARG A 277 12.61 20.28 -18.17
C ARG A 277 11.76 19.80 -19.37
N PRO A 278 11.94 18.59 -19.86
CA PRO A 278 11.41 18.14 -21.14
C PRO A 278 9.89 17.95 -21.19
N PHE A 279 9.21 17.94 -20.05
CA PHE A 279 7.76 17.77 -19.92
C PHE A 279 7.23 18.50 -18.68
N PRO A 280 5.92 18.78 -18.58
CA PRO A 280 5.32 19.30 -17.35
C PRO A 280 5.47 18.31 -16.18
N LEU A 281 5.93 18.83 -15.05
CA LEU A 281 6.09 18.12 -13.79
C LEU A 281 5.20 18.76 -12.72
N LEU A 282 4.46 17.94 -12.00
CA LEU A 282 3.73 18.33 -10.79
C LEU A 282 4.32 17.61 -9.59
N GLU A 283 4.99 18.35 -8.72
CA GLU A 283 5.44 17.86 -7.43
C GLU A 283 4.25 17.82 -6.48
N LEU A 284 3.90 16.60 -6.05
CA LEU A 284 2.80 16.41 -5.12
C LEU A 284 3.27 16.68 -3.68
N PRO A 285 2.47 17.34 -2.86
CA PRO A 285 2.72 17.40 -1.43
C PRO A 285 2.46 16.02 -0.80
N PHE A 286 2.76 15.88 0.49
CA PHE A 286 2.28 14.72 1.23
C PHE A 286 0.74 14.72 1.21
N LEU A 287 0.17 13.58 0.81
CA LEU A 287 -1.27 13.43 0.57
C LEU A 287 -1.89 12.44 1.55
N PRO A 288 -3.13 12.67 2.00
CA PRO A 288 -3.94 11.63 2.62
C PRO A 288 -4.07 10.41 1.70
N GLN A 289 -4.19 9.22 2.30
CA GLN A 289 -4.23 7.95 1.54
C GLN A 289 -5.31 7.94 0.44
N GLU A 290 -6.51 8.45 0.72
CA GLU A 290 -7.59 8.49 -0.26
C GLU A 290 -7.28 9.39 -1.47
N SER A 291 -6.56 10.47 -1.22
CA SER A 291 -6.09 11.35 -2.32
C SER A 291 -5.02 10.66 -3.14
N TRP A 292 -4.07 9.98 -2.49
CA TRP A 292 -3.04 9.18 -3.14
C TRP A 292 -3.65 8.09 -4.03
N ASP A 293 -4.63 7.34 -3.50
CA ASP A 293 -5.37 6.31 -4.23
C ASP A 293 -6.01 6.89 -5.51
N ARG A 294 -6.61 8.08 -5.41
CA ARG A 294 -7.21 8.76 -6.57
C ARG A 294 -6.19 9.17 -7.62
N PHE A 295 -4.97 9.58 -7.22
CA PHE A 295 -3.89 9.86 -8.17
C PHE A 295 -3.43 8.61 -8.89
N LEU A 296 -3.28 7.48 -8.21
CA LEU A 296 -2.95 6.21 -8.83
C LEU A 296 -4.04 5.75 -9.82
N LEU A 297 -5.30 5.83 -9.43
CA LEU A 297 -6.45 5.47 -10.27
C LEU A 297 -6.61 6.38 -11.48
N ALA A 298 -6.24 7.66 -11.37
CA ALA A 298 -6.28 8.65 -12.45
C ALA A 298 -5.09 8.52 -13.41
N SER A 299 -4.00 7.88 -13.01
CA SER A 299 -2.79 7.75 -13.83
C SER A 299 -2.96 6.71 -14.94
N ASP A 300 -2.29 6.92 -16.06
CA ASP A 300 -2.21 5.96 -17.16
C ASP A 300 -1.08 4.95 -16.95
N PHE A 301 -0.03 5.38 -16.25
CA PHE A 301 1.12 4.57 -15.87
C PHE A 301 1.64 5.01 -14.50
N SER A 302 2.15 4.06 -13.70
CA SER A 302 2.70 4.38 -12.39
C SER A 302 3.97 3.59 -12.10
N ILE A 303 4.91 4.22 -11.41
CA ILE A 303 6.05 3.53 -10.77
C ILE A 303 5.89 3.74 -9.28
N VAL A 304 5.66 2.67 -8.54
CA VAL A 304 5.37 2.74 -7.10
C VAL A 304 6.35 1.93 -6.26
N ARG A 305 6.46 2.27 -4.99
CA ARG A 305 7.25 1.54 -3.99
C ARG A 305 6.42 1.17 -2.77
N GLY A 306 7.01 0.34 -1.92
CA GLY A 306 6.41 -0.05 -0.66
C GLY A 306 5.18 -0.92 -0.85
N GLU A 307 4.62 -1.36 0.25
CA GLU A 307 3.59 -2.40 0.27
C GLU A 307 2.20 -1.86 -0.02
N ASP A 308 1.84 -0.74 0.63
CA ASP A 308 0.53 -0.11 0.44
C ASP A 308 0.34 0.34 -1.01
N SER A 309 1.33 1.07 -1.58
CA SER A 309 1.24 1.52 -2.97
C SER A 309 1.34 0.38 -3.98
N TRP A 310 2.05 -0.71 -3.66
CA TRP A 310 2.03 -1.93 -4.46
C TRP A 310 0.63 -2.55 -4.54
N SER A 311 0.00 -2.72 -3.38
CA SER A 311 -1.37 -3.25 -3.32
C SER A 311 -2.36 -2.36 -4.08
N ARG A 312 -2.22 -1.04 -3.97
CA ARG A 312 -3.07 -0.07 -4.69
C ARG A 312 -2.81 -0.08 -6.19
N GLY A 313 -1.55 -0.16 -6.63
CA GLY A 313 -1.19 -0.33 -8.04
C GLY A 313 -1.79 -1.60 -8.63
N ALA A 314 -1.67 -2.73 -7.92
CA ALA A 314 -2.26 -4.01 -8.33
C ALA A 314 -3.79 -3.93 -8.46
N LEU A 315 -4.48 -3.26 -7.52
CA LEU A 315 -5.93 -3.10 -7.52
C LEU A 315 -6.43 -2.02 -8.50
N ALA A 316 -5.59 -1.08 -8.91
CA ALA A 316 -5.99 -0.01 -9.82
C ALA A 316 -6.37 -0.52 -11.22
N GLY A 317 -5.80 -1.64 -11.65
CA GLY A 317 -6.02 -2.21 -12.97
C GLY A 317 -5.44 -1.33 -14.08
N ARG A 318 -4.32 -0.67 -13.81
CA ARG A 318 -3.57 0.18 -14.73
C ARG A 318 -2.13 -0.31 -14.84
N PRO A 319 -1.46 -0.07 -15.96
CA PRO A 319 -0.05 -0.39 -16.10
C PRO A 319 0.78 0.26 -15.01
N PHE A 320 1.56 -0.53 -14.29
CA PHE A 320 2.45 -0.03 -13.27
C PHE A 320 3.72 -0.88 -13.16
N LEU A 321 4.74 -0.30 -12.55
CA LEU A 321 5.92 -0.98 -12.05
C LEU A 321 6.00 -0.82 -10.54
N TRP A 322 6.44 -1.87 -9.87
CA TRP A 322 6.69 -1.85 -8.44
C TRP A 322 8.18 -1.98 -8.17
N GLN A 323 8.73 -1.03 -7.42
CA GLN A 323 10.06 -1.11 -6.86
C GLN A 323 9.95 -1.71 -5.45
N ALA A 324 10.40 -2.94 -5.31
CA ALA A 324 10.55 -3.59 -4.01
C ALA A 324 11.64 -2.91 -3.17
N TYR A 325 11.53 -2.99 -1.85
CA TYR A 325 12.57 -2.46 -0.95
C TYR A 325 13.88 -3.23 -1.19
N PRO A 326 14.99 -2.52 -1.50
CA PRO A 326 16.29 -3.16 -1.69
C PRO A 326 16.73 -3.89 -0.42
N GLN A 327 17.04 -5.17 -0.54
CA GLN A 327 17.44 -6.04 0.56
C GLN A 327 18.84 -6.59 0.32
N ASP A 328 19.46 -7.08 1.39
CA ASP A 328 20.74 -7.76 1.29
C ASP A 328 20.60 -9.02 0.41
N GLU A 329 21.71 -9.42 -0.23
CA GLU A 329 21.73 -10.58 -1.16
C GLU A 329 20.69 -10.50 -2.29
N ARG A 330 20.19 -9.30 -2.59
CA ARG A 330 19.18 -9.05 -3.64
C ARG A 330 17.88 -9.85 -3.44
N TYR A 331 17.50 -10.11 -2.19
CA TYR A 331 16.28 -10.88 -1.90
C TYR A 331 15.01 -10.23 -2.47
N GLN A 332 14.99 -8.93 -2.72
CA GLN A 332 13.90 -8.27 -3.45
C GLN A 332 13.61 -8.91 -4.81
N MET A 333 14.61 -9.53 -5.47
CA MET A 333 14.39 -10.19 -6.75
C MET A 333 13.53 -11.45 -6.62
N VAL A 334 13.60 -12.17 -5.50
CA VAL A 334 12.71 -13.31 -5.20
C VAL A 334 11.25 -12.82 -5.13
N LYS A 335 11.01 -11.69 -4.47
CA LYS A 335 9.68 -11.08 -4.37
C LYS A 335 9.16 -10.61 -5.74
N VAL A 336 10.03 -10.02 -6.55
CA VAL A 336 9.72 -9.56 -7.91
C VAL A 336 9.36 -10.74 -8.81
N GLU A 337 10.14 -11.81 -8.80
CA GLU A 337 9.85 -13.00 -9.59
C GLU A 337 8.54 -13.65 -9.17
N ALA A 338 8.29 -13.77 -7.87
CA ALA A 338 7.03 -14.28 -7.36
C ALA A 338 5.83 -13.43 -7.83
N PHE A 339 5.97 -12.10 -7.85
CA PHE A 339 4.92 -11.22 -8.35
C PHE A 339 4.73 -11.35 -9.87
N LEU A 340 5.80 -11.47 -10.63
CA LEU A 340 5.74 -11.72 -12.08
C LEU A 340 5.02 -13.03 -12.41
N GLU A 341 5.18 -14.06 -11.59
CA GLU A 341 4.42 -15.31 -11.74
C GLU A 341 2.91 -15.10 -11.56
N ARG A 342 2.49 -14.20 -10.65
CA ARG A 342 1.06 -13.83 -10.46
C ARG A 342 0.53 -13.01 -11.64
N LEU A 343 1.35 -12.17 -12.25
CA LEU A 343 0.97 -11.36 -13.41
C LEU A 343 0.90 -12.19 -14.72
N ARG A 344 1.79 -13.17 -14.89
CA ARG A 344 1.96 -13.92 -16.14
C ARG A 344 0.65 -14.44 -16.78
N PRO A 345 -0.30 -15.04 -16.03
CA PRO A 345 -1.53 -15.58 -16.60
C PRO A 345 -2.43 -14.55 -17.31
N HIS A 346 -2.24 -13.27 -17.05
CA HIS A 346 -3.08 -12.17 -17.51
C HIS A 346 -2.54 -11.49 -18.78
N PHE A 347 -1.41 -11.96 -19.29
CA PHE A 347 -0.75 -11.38 -20.47
C PHE A 347 -0.34 -12.48 -21.46
N ASP A 348 -0.41 -12.17 -22.74
CA ASP A 348 0.25 -13.01 -23.74
C ASP A 348 1.78 -12.90 -23.61
N ALA A 349 2.50 -13.88 -24.18
CA ALA A 349 3.95 -13.97 -24.04
C ALA A 349 4.69 -12.75 -24.63
N SER A 350 4.16 -12.13 -25.67
CA SER A 350 4.76 -10.98 -26.34
C SER A 350 4.65 -9.70 -25.53
N ALA A 351 3.53 -9.51 -24.80
CA ALA A 351 3.32 -8.40 -23.88
C ALA A 351 4.03 -8.62 -22.54
N PHE A 352 4.06 -9.88 -22.06
CA PHE A 352 4.67 -10.21 -20.76
C PHE A 352 6.20 -10.08 -20.76
N ALA A 353 6.89 -10.45 -21.85
CA ALA A 353 8.34 -10.45 -21.87
C ALA A 353 8.97 -9.07 -21.61
N PRO A 354 8.56 -7.97 -22.30
CA PRO A 354 9.08 -6.63 -21.99
C PRO A 354 8.63 -6.12 -20.62
N LEU A 355 7.44 -6.48 -20.16
CA LEU A 355 6.96 -6.14 -18.81
C LEU A 355 7.85 -6.76 -17.74
N ALA A 356 8.13 -8.05 -17.83
CA ALA A 356 8.99 -8.77 -16.90
C ALA A 356 10.44 -8.24 -16.92
N ALA A 357 10.96 -7.90 -18.10
CA ALA A 357 12.28 -7.30 -18.23
C ALA A 357 12.38 -5.95 -17.49
N ALA A 358 11.36 -5.10 -17.63
CA ALA A 358 11.34 -3.81 -16.94
C ALA A 358 11.20 -3.95 -15.41
N TYR A 359 10.37 -4.88 -14.91
CA TYR A 359 10.32 -5.17 -13.47
C TYR A 359 11.67 -5.61 -12.92
N ARG A 360 12.37 -6.50 -13.64
CA ARG A 360 13.71 -6.96 -13.24
C ARG A 360 14.71 -5.81 -13.27
N ALA A 361 14.78 -5.06 -14.35
CA ALA A 361 15.71 -3.94 -14.48
C ALA A 361 15.50 -2.88 -13.40
N LEU A 362 14.24 -2.54 -13.08
CA LEU A 362 13.92 -1.59 -12.02
C LEU A 362 14.41 -2.04 -10.64
N ASN A 363 14.48 -3.35 -10.38
CA ASN A 363 14.75 -3.94 -9.07
C ASN A 363 16.13 -4.63 -8.96
N ASP A 364 16.85 -4.82 -10.07
CA ASP A 364 18.13 -5.50 -10.10
C ASP A 364 19.26 -4.60 -9.63
N ARG A 365 19.26 -4.27 -8.32
CA ARG A 365 20.28 -3.42 -7.67
C ARG A 365 20.55 -3.91 -6.27
N ASP A 366 21.83 -3.89 -5.91
CA ASP A 366 22.23 -3.94 -4.53
C ASP A 366 21.95 -2.58 -3.86
N ARG A 367 21.71 -2.59 -2.57
CA ARG A 367 21.37 -1.42 -1.75
C ARG A 367 22.37 -0.28 -1.92
N ASP A 368 23.65 -0.61 -2.12
CA ASP A 368 24.77 0.34 -2.16
C ASP A 368 25.32 0.61 -3.58
N THR A 369 24.70 0.02 -4.62
CA THR A 369 25.19 0.21 -5.99
C THR A 369 24.58 1.47 -6.61
N PRO A 370 25.41 2.45 -7.05
CA PRO A 370 24.93 3.59 -7.81
C PRO A 370 24.21 3.15 -9.08
N ALA A 371 23.12 3.84 -9.41
CA ALA A 371 22.44 3.63 -10.68
C ALA A 371 23.39 3.91 -11.85
N THR A 372 23.71 2.89 -12.62
CA THR A 372 24.39 3.08 -13.92
C THR A 372 23.34 3.49 -14.95
N ALA A 373 23.60 4.57 -15.67
CA ALA A 373 22.72 5.00 -16.75
C ALA A 373 22.67 3.91 -17.84
N GLY A 374 21.49 3.44 -18.20
CA GLY A 374 21.29 2.60 -19.40
C GLY A 374 20.59 1.26 -19.21
N ASP A 375 20.54 0.71 -17.99
CA ASP A 375 20.00 -0.64 -17.81
C ASP A 375 18.47 -0.68 -17.56
N GLU A 376 17.82 0.46 -17.41
CA GLU A 376 16.42 0.55 -17.00
C GLU A 376 15.63 1.41 -17.99
N SER A 377 15.10 0.79 -19.02
CA SER A 377 14.18 1.49 -19.91
C SER A 377 12.72 1.18 -19.57
N VAL A 378 11.95 2.22 -19.30
CA VAL A 378 10.49 2.17 -19.15
C VAL A 378 9.79 2.52 -20.48
N LEU A 379 10.51 2.97 -21.48
CA LEU A 379 9.95 3.40 -22.75
C LEU A 379 9.12 2.31 -23.46
N PRO A 380 9.54 1.04 -23.54
CA PRO A 380 8.72 0.00 -24.16
C PRO A 380 7.37 -0.20 -23.45
N LEU A 381 7.31 0.00 -22.13
CA LEU A 381 6.06 -0.11 -21.37
C LEU A 381 5.17 1.10 -21.55
N LEU A 382 5.74 2.29 -21.65
CA LEU A 382 4.98 3.51 -21.95
C LEU A 382 4.32 3.41 -23.32
N GLU A 383 5.06 2.94 -24.34
CA GLU A 383 4.57 2.69 -25.69
C GLU A 383 3.46 1.62 -25.72
N ALA A 384 3.64 0.55 -24.94
CA ALA A 384 2.70 -0.57 -24.83
C ALA A 384 1.57 -0.32 -23.80
N SER A 385 1.53 0.81 -23.13
CA SER A 385 0.63 1.02 -21.98
C SER A 385 -0.85 0.76 -22.30
N SER A 386 -1.29 1.08 -23.52
CA SER A 386 -2.68 0.82 -23.95
C SER A 386 -2.97 -0.68 -24.13
N SER A 387 -2.03 -1.45 -24.67
CA SER A 387 -2.17 -2.90 -24.86
C SER A 387 -1.99 -3.68 -23.56
N LEU A 388 -1.20 -3.16 -22.61
CA LEU A 388 -1.03 -3.75 -21.28
C LEU A 388 -2.23 -3.51 -20.36
N ALA A 389 -3.05 -2.49 -20.63
CA ALA A 389 -4.14 -2.08 -19.75
C ALA A 389 -5.17 -3.19 -19.50
N ASP A 390 -5.47 -4.01 -20.50
CA ASP A 390 -6.44 -5.10 -20.35
C ASP A 390 -5.92 -6.20 -19.44
N GLY A 391 -4.65 -6.59 -19.57
CA GLY A 391 -4.02 -7.57 -18.68
C GLY A 391 -3.96 -7.10 -17.22
N PHE A 392 -3.61 -5.84 -16.98
CA PHE A 392 -3.63 -5.29 -15.62
C PHE A 392 -5.05 -5.18 -15.05
N ARG A 393 -6.05 -4.91 -15.89
CA ARG A 393 -7.45 -4.90 -15.46
C ARG A 393 -7.91 -6.30 -15.08
N ASP A 394 -7.63 -7.29 -15.90
CA ASP A 394 -7.96 -8.70 -15.64
C ASP A 394 -7.28 -9.20 -14.36
N PHE A 395 -6.00 -8.87 -14.16
CA PHE A 395 -5.28 -9.15 -12.91
C PHE A 395 -5.96 -8.51 -11.69
N ALA A 396 -6.29 -7.22 -11.77
CA ALA A 396 -6.95 -6.50 -10.67
C ALA A 396 -8.32 -7.11 -10.36
N ASP A 397 -9.13 -7.43 -11.38
CA ASP A 397 -10.45 -8.02 -11.22
C ASP A 397 -10.36 -9.44 -10.62
N SER A 398 -9.34 -10.20 -10.99
CA SER A 398 -9.06 -11.50 -10.38
C SER A 398 -8.79 -11.40 -8.88
N ILE A 399 -7.97 -10.43 -8.45
CA ILE A 399 -7.67 -10.20 -7.03
C ILE A 399 -8.93 -9.72 -6.27
N ILE A 400 -9.67 -8.78 -6.85
CA ILE A 400 -10.90 -8.25 -6.23
C ILE A 400 -11.92 -9.37 -6.01
N SER A 401 -12.01 -10.31 -6.94
CA SER A 401 -12.93 -11.47 -6.84
C SER A 401 -12.60 -12.40 -5.66
N LEU A 402 -11.39 -12.35 -5.12
CA LEU A 402 -10.99 -13.12 -3.93
C LEU A 402 -11.65 -12.61 -2.64
N GLY A 403 -12.19 -11.38 -2.63
CA GLY A 403 -12.81 -10.75 -1.47
C GLY A 403 -11.85 -9.88 -0.66
N ASN A 404 -12.44 -9.15 0.29
CA ASN A 404 -11.74 -8.18 1.13
C ASN A 404 -10.94 -8.85 2.24
N LEU A 405 -9.68 -8.48 2.41
CA LEU A 405 -8.81 -8.94 3.50
C LEU A 405 -9.48 -8.77 4.87
N ALA A 406 -10.09 -7.62 5.14
CA ALA A 406 -10.74 -7.35 6.41
C ALA A 406 -11.91 -8.32 6.68
N GLU A 407 -12.72 -8.67 5.66
CA GLU A 407 -13.79 -9.67 5.77
C GLU A 407 -13.23 -11.07 6.04
N ARG A 408 -12.15 -11.45 5.34
CA ARG A 408 -11.48 -12.74 5.52
C ARG A 408 -10.84 -12.85 6.89
N LEU A 409 -10.23 -11.76 7.38
CA LEU A 409 -9.66 -11.69 8.72
C LEU A 409 -10.78 -11.88 9.77
N VAL A 410 -11.85 -11.11 9.69
CA VAL A 410 -12.99 -11.23 10.60
C VAL A 410 -13.63 -12.63 10.54
N ALA A 411 -13.66 -13.29 9.39
CA ALA A 411 -14.14 -14.66 9.26
C ALA A 411 -13.25 -15.69 10.00
N THR A 412 -11.99 -15.37 10.27
CA THR A 412 -11.11 -16.22 11.09
C THR A 412 -11.30 -16.04 12.59
N LEU A 413 -11.99 -14.97 13.00
CA LEU A 413 -12.25 -14.65 14.41
C LEU A 413 -13.48 -15.38 14.96
N LYS A 414 -14.15 -16.17 14.13
CA LYS A 414 -15.29 -17.02 14.47
C LYS A 414 -14.87 -18.46 14.71
#